data_489053b10526f07e0104a06e18846263
#
_entry.id   489053b10526f07e0104a06e18846263
#
_cell.length_a   1.000
_cell.length_b   1.000
_cell.length_c   1.000
_cell.angle_alpha   90.00
_cell.angle_beta   90.00
_cell.angle_gamma   90.00
#
_symmetry.space_group_name_H-M   'P 1'
#
loop_
_entity.id
_entity.type
_entity.pdbx_description
1 polymer ?
#
loop_
_entity_poly.entity_id
_entity_poly.type
_entity_poly.pdbx_seq_one_letter_code
_entity_poly.pdbx_strand_id
1 'polypeptide(L)'
;MRPWFVRALWMGLLHGAVQTGVAAVSVRSPEATSIRPIALGLLIVAAALWGVVDGWRQLPDRGMQWFIAALIAGPFAGALGVIGSALLVDQTGQEALWVALTGGAAFTALLVLAPAGLGLLLGGSLPADDQRNAAKSPH
;
A
#
# COMPACT_ATOMS: atom_id res chain seq x y z
N MET A 1 18.74 -6.46 -0.62
CA MET A 1 17.34 -6.84 -0.24
C MET A 1 16.53 -7.03 -1.52
N ARG A 2 15.62 -8.00 -1.54
CA ARG A 2 14.75 -8.20 -2.73
C ARG A 2 13.77 -7.01 -2.86
N PRO A 3 13.58 -6.44 -4.04
CA PRO A 3 12.78 -5.21 -4.21
C PRO A 3 11.32 -5.36 -3.73
N TRP A 4 10.71 -6.53 -3.90
CA TRP A 4 9.35 -6.81 -3.41
C TRP A 4 9.23 -6.73 -1.88
N PHE A 5 10.31 -7.11 -1.15
CA PHE A 5 10.30 -7.08 0.32
C PHE A 5 10.18 -5.65 0.87
N VAL A 6 10.92 -4.71 0.29
CA VAL A 6 10.84 -3.30 0.67
C VAL A 6 9.44 -2.74 0.45
N ARG A 7 8.82 -3.08 -0.69
CA ARG A 7 7.43 -2.67 -1.01
C ARG A 7 6.43 -3.28 -0.03
N ALA A 8 6.55 -4.60 0.23
CA ALA A 8 5.69 -5.30 1.17
C ALA A 8 5.77 -4.69 2.58
N LEU A 9 7.01 -4.45 3.05
CA LEU A 9 7.25 -3.89 4.38
C LEU A 9 6.64 -2.48 4.51
N TRP A 10 6.97 -1.57 3.58
CA TRP A 10 6.48 -0.20 3.65
C TRP A 10 4.96 -0.10 3.46
N MET A 11 4.40 -0.84 2.51
CA MET A 11 2.95 -0.83 2.31
C MET A 11 2.22 -1.47 3.50
N GLY A 12 2.74 -2.57 4.05
CA GLY A 12 2.17 -3.19 5.24
C GLY A 12 2.22 -2.30 6.47
N LEU A 13 3.37 -1.65 6.73
CA LEU A 13 3.51 -0.68 7.83
C LEU A 13 2.57 0.52 7.66
N LEU A 14 2.51 1.10 6.46
CA LEU A 14 1.65 2.24 6.17
C LEU A 14 0.18 1.89 6.38
N HIS A 15 -0.29 0.77 5.83
CA HIS A 15 -1.66 0.32 5.99
C HIS A 15 -1.99 -0.04 7.43
N GLY A 16 -1.12 -0.77 8.14
CA GLY A 16 -1.30 -1.11 9.55
C GLY A 16 -1.37 0.13 10.44
N ALA A 17 -0.47 1.10 10.23
CA ALA A 17 -0.48 2.36 10.96
C ALA A 17 -1.76 3.18 10.71
N VAL A 18 -2.20 3.25 9.44
CA VAL A 18 -3.45 3.95 9.08
C VAL A 18 -4.65 3.26 9.69
N GLN A 19 -4.75 1.93 9.65
CA GLN A 19 -5.85 1.17 10.28
C GLN A 19 -5.91 1.44 11.79
N THR A 20 -4.76 1.37 12.48
CA THR A 20 -4.66 1.67 13.90
C THR A 20 -5.04 3.12 14.19
N GLY A 21 -4.56 4.07 13.42
CA GLY A 21 -4.88 5.49 13.57
C GLY A 21 -6.36 5.78 13.37
N VAL A 22 -6.98 5.20 12.34
CA VAL A 22 -8.42 5.32 12.08
C VAL A 22 -9.23 4.73 13.24
N ALA A 23 -8.84 3.56 13.76
CA ALA A 23 -9.49 2.96 14.92
C ALA A 23 -9.41 3.87 16.14
N ALA A 24 -8.22 4.40 16.46
CA ALA A 24 -7.99 5.29 17.58
C ALA A 24 -8.80 6.60 17.49
N VAL A 25 -8.92 7.18 16.30
CA VAL A 25 -9.74 8.40 16.10
C VAL A 25 -11.22 8.07 16.19
N SER A 26 -11.68 6.96 15.60
CA SER A 26 -13.10 6.57 15.62
C SER A 26 -13.63 6.37 17.05
N VAL A 27 -12.79 5.95 17.99
CA VAL A 27 -13.17 5.81 19.41
C VAL A 27 -13.25 7.18 20.11
N ARG A 28 -12.33 8.10 19.77
CA ARG A 28 -12.30 9.43 20.40
C ARG A 28 -13.29 10.43 19.80
N SER A 29 -13.60 10.28 18.52
CA SER A 29 -14.46 11.18 17.76
C SER A 29 -15.36 10.38 16.81
N PRO A 30 -16.44 9.77 17.33
CA PRO A 30 -17.35 8.92 16.54
C PRO A 30 -18.02 9.67 15.39
N GLU A 31 -18.15 11.00 15.48
CA GLU A 31 -18.71 11.87 14.44
C GLU A 31 -17.76 12.10 13.26
N ALA A 32 -16.49 11.77 13.39
CA ALA A 32 -15.48 11.95 12.30
C ALA A 32 -15.61 10.87 11.20
N THR A 33 -16.78 10.78 10.58
CA THR A 33 -17.10 9.74 9.57
C THR A 33 -16.25 9.83 8.31
N SER A 34 -15.72 11.00 7.97
CA SER A 34 -14.90 11.25 6.76
C SER A 34 -13.47 10.74 6.88
N ILE A 35 -12.99 10.39 8.07
CA ILE A 35 -11.58 9.97 8.24
C ILE A 35 -11.23 8.68 7.49
N ARG A 36 -12.16 7.71 7.46
CA ARG A 36 -11.95 6.43 6.75
C ARG A 36 -11.77 6.61 5.24
N PRO A 37 -12.67 7.29 4.51
CA PRO A 37 -12.49 7.47 3.07
C PRO A 37 -11.26 8.32 2.73
N ILE A 38 -10.92 9.32 3.54
CA ILE A 38 -9.70 10.11 3.35
C ILE A 38 -8.46 9.23 3.53
N ALA A 39 -8.40 8.45 4.59
CA ALA A 39 -7.29 7.54 4.85
C ALA A 39 -7.10 6.51 3.73
N LEU A 40 -8.19 5.90 3.25
CA LEU A 40 -8.16 4.99 2.09
C LEU A 40 -7.70 5.69 0.82
N GLY A 41 -8.16 6.90 0.56
CA GLY A 41 -7.72 7.70 -0.58
C GLY A 41 -6.22 7.97 -0.56
N LEU A 42 -5.66 8.32 0.59
CA LEU A 42 -4.21 8.52 0.76
C LEU A 42 -3.40 7.25 0.51
N LEU A 43 -3.89 6.09 0.96
CA LEU A 43 -3.25 4.80 0.71
C LEU A 43 -3.26 4.44 -0.78
N ILE A 44 -4.39 4.66 -1.47
CA ILE A 44 -4.52 4.46 -2.91
C ILE A 44 -3.52 5.34 -3.66
N VAL A 45 -3.44 6.63 -3.32
CA VAL A 45 -2.51 7.58 -3.94
C VAL A 45 -1.06 7.16 -3.70
N ALA A 46 -0.71 6.76 -2.49
CA ALA A 46 0.65 6.31 -2.16
C ALA A 46 1.06 5.08 -3.00
N ALA A 47 0.19 4.08 -3.10
CA ALA A 47 0.44 2.88 -3.92
C ALA A 47 0.55 3.22 -5.41
N ALA A 48 -0.35 4.08 -5.93
CA ALA A 48 -0.32 4.51 -7.33
C ALA A 48 0.95 5.29 -7.67
N LEU A 49 1.34 6.27 -6.85
CA LEU A 49 2.54 7.07 -7.07
C LEU A 49 3.81 6.22 -7.06
N TRP A 50 3.92 5.28 -6.13
CA TRP A 50 5.05 4.36 -6.13
C TRP A 50 5.05 3.46 -7.37
N GLY A 51 3.87 2.96 -7.77
CA GLY A 51 3.71 2.23 -9.01
C GLY A 51 4.15 3.03 -10.24
N VAL A 52 3.80 4.33 -10.32
CA VAL A 52 4.25 5.22 -11.41
C VAL A 52 5.77 5.32 -11.44
N VAL A 53 6.42 5.52 -10.28
CA VAL A 53 7.89 5.60 -10.21
C VAL A 53 8.55 4.30 -10.68
N ASP A 54 8.03 3.15 -10.26
CA ASP A 54 8.57 1.84 -10.67
C ASP A 54 8.29 1.56 -12.15
N GLY A 55 7.14 1.99 -12.67
CA GLY A 55 6.80 1.93 -14.09
C GLY A 55 7.75 2.76 -14.93
N TRP A 56 7.99 4.01 -14.52
CA TRP A 56 8.90 4.93 -15.19
C TRP A 56 10.36 4.45 -15.19
N ARG A 57 10.81 3.86 -14.07
CA ARG A 57 12.14 3.26 -13.95
C ARG A 57 12.34 1.98 -14.74
N GLN A 58 11.29 1.47 -15.40
CA GLN A 58 11.34 0.26 -16.22
C GLN A 58 11.95 -0.96 -15.49
N LEU A 59 11.68 -1.10 -14.18
CA LEU A 59 12.24 -2.19 -13.38
C LEU A 59 11.81 -3.55 -13.93
N PRO A 60 12.72 -4.56 -13.96
CA PRO A 60 12.37 -5.91 -14.42
C PRO A 60 11.34 -6.54 -13.47
N ASP A 61 10.46 -7.35 -14.03
CA ASP A 61 9.42 -8.11 -13.29
C ASP A 61 8.57 -7.28 -12.31
N ARG A 62 8.45 -5.95 -12.57
CA ARG A 62 7.76 -5.00 -11.68
C ARG A 62 6.35 -5.44 -11.29
N GLY A 63 5.58 -6.01 -12.23
CA GLY A 63 4.23 -6.51 -11.95
C GLY A 63 4.23 -7.66 -10.95
N MET A 64 5.11 -8.65 -11.13
CA MET A 64 5.25 -9.78 -10.21
C MET A 64 5.76 -9.32 -8.84
N GLN A 65 6.68 -8.36 -8.80
CA GLN A 65 7.18 -7.80 -7.54
C GLN A 65 6.07 -7.11 -6.74
N TRP A 66 5.19 -6.35 -7.40
CA TRP A 66 4.05 -5.73 -6.76
C TRP A 66 2.98 -6.74 -6.34
N PHE A 67 2.77 -7.78 -7.15
CA PHE A 67 1.85 -8.87 -6.79
C PHE A 67 2.29 -9.58 -5.50
N ILE A 68 3.56 -10.00 -5.41
CA ILE A 68 4.11 -10.63 -4.20
C ILE A 68 4.07 -9.65 -3.03
N ALA A 69 4.45 -8.39 -3.26
CA ALA A 69 4.43 -7.36 -2.21
C ALA A 69 3.02 -7.15 -1.64
N ALA A 70 1.99 -7.07 -2.48
CA ALA A 70 0.61 -6.89 -2.06
C ALA A 70 0.08 -8.09 -1.25
N LEU A 71 0.38 -9.33 -1.70
CA LEU A 71 -0.01 -10.55 -0.99
C LEU A 71 0.59 -10.63 0.42
N ILE A 72 1.81 -10.14 0.61
CA ILE A 72 2.48 -10.13 1.91
C ILE A 72 2.04 -8.92 2.75
N ALA A 73 1.90 -7.75 2.13
CA ALA A 73 1.47 -6.53 2.80
C ALA A 73 0.07 -6.67 3.44
N GLY A 74 -0.84 -7.41 2.80
CA GLY A 74 -2.20 -7.63 3.30
C GLY A 74 -2.24 -8.26 4.70
N PRO A 75 -1.77 -9.50 4.87
CA PRO A 75 -1.73 -10.16 6.19
C PRO A 75 -0.89 -9.40 7.20
N PHE A 76 0.24 -8.82 6.77
CA PHE A 76 1.11 -8.03 7.64
C PHE A 76 0.41 -6.77 8.16
N ALA A 77 -0.27 -6.01 7.30
CA ALA A 77 -1.06 -4.86 7.70
C ALA A 77 -2.24 -5.25 8.62
N GLY A 78 -2.91 -6.36 8.31
CA GLY A 78 -3.97 -6.90 9.15
C GLY A 78 -3.49 -7.24 10.56
N ALA A 79 -2.37 -7.95 10.69
CA ALA A 79 -1.77 -8.27 11.98
C ALA A 79 -1.37 -7.00 12.76
N LEU A 80 -0.71 -6.04 12.10
CA LEU A 80 -0.34 -4.76 12.72
C LEU A 80 -1.56 -3.95 13.15
N GLY A 81 -2.62 -3.92 12.34
CA GLY A 81 -3.87 -3.23 12.67
C GLY A 81 -4.54 -3.81 13.91
N VAL A 82 -4.61 -5.14 14.03
CA VAL A 82 -5.17 -5.82 15.22
C VAL A 82 -4.31 -5.57 16.45
N ILE A 83 -2.98 -5.74 16.36
CA ILE A 83 -2.06 -5.50 17.48
C ILE A 83 -2.13 -4.01 17.91
N GLY A 84 -2.09 -3.10 16.94
CA GLY A 84 -2.17 -1.66 17.22
C GLY A 84 -3.50 -1.27 17.88
N SER A 85 -4.62 -1.83 17.41
CA SER A 85 -5.94 -1.59 18.01
C SER A 85 -6.03 -2.19 19.41
N ALA A 86 -5.46 -3.38 19.65
CA ALA A 86 -5.40 -3.98 20.96
C ALA A 86 -4.61 -3.13 21.98
N LEU A 87 -3.50 -2.53 21.54
CA LEU A 87 -2.63 -1.74 22.42
C LEU A 87 -3.16 -0.32 22.68
N LEU A 88 -3.84 0.30 21.68
CA LEU A 88 -4.22 1.72 21.75
C LEU A 88 -5.71 1.96 22.02
N VAL A 89 -6.55 0.95 21.75
CA VAL A 89 -8.02 1.13 21.76
C VAL A 89 -8.72 0.09 22.65
N ASP A 90 -7.96 -0.83 23.26
CA ASP A 90 -8.45 -1.91 24.13
C ASP A 90 -9.59 -2.76 23.47
N GLN A 91 -9.54 -2.90 22.15
CA GLN A 91 -10.44 -3.74 21.38
C GLN A 91 -9.76 -5.06 21.06
N THR A 92 -9.92 -6.03 21.93
CA THR A 92 -9.33 -7.37 21.77
C THR A 92 -10.39 -8.41 21.51
N GLY A 93 -10.23 -9.14 20.41
CA GLY A 93 -10.94 -10.38 20.12
C GLY A 93 -10.14 -11.23 19.15
N GLN A 94 -9.91 -12.49 19.46
CA GLN A 94 -9.27 -13.44 18.53
C GLN A 94 -10.04 -13.52 17.20
N GLU A 95 -11.35 -13.31 17.23
CA GLU A 95 -12.19 -13.24 16.03
C GLU A 95 -11.78 -12.09 15.09
N ALA A 96 -11.36 -10.94 15.64
CA ALA A 96 -10.89 -9.81 14.85
C ALA A 96 -9.62 -10.15 14.04
N LEU A 97 -8.74 -11.00 14.60
CA LEU A 97 -7.51 -11.43 13.92
C LEU A 97 -7.82 -12.30 12.69
N TRP A 98 -8.75 -13.23 12.79
CA TRP A 98 -9.14 -14.07 11.66
C TRP A 98 -9.77 -13.27 10.53
N VAL A 99 -10.67 -12.33 10.86
CA VAL A 99 -11.27 -11.43 9.89
C VAL A 99 -10.21 -10.55 9.21
N ALA A 100 -9.25 -10.02 9.99
CA ALA A 100 -8.16 -9.21 9.47
C ALA A 100 -7.21 -10.00 8.57
N LEU A 101 -6.87 -11.24 8.93
CA LEU A 101 -5.95 -12.09 8.15
C LEU A 101 -6.58 -12.71 6.91
N THR A 102 -7.90 -12.74 6.80
CA THR A 102 -8.63 -13.27 5.63
C THR A 102 -9.21 -12.14 4.79
N GLY A 103 -10.42 -11.68 5.10
CA GLY A 103 -11.11 -10.65 4.33
C GLY A 103 -10.39 -9.30 4.33
N GLY A 104 -9.87 -8.87 5.49
CA GLY A 104 -9.09 -7.63 5.63
C GLY A 104 -7.78 -7.68 4.84
N ALA A 105 -7.08 -8.82 4.90
CA ALA A 105 -5.84 -9.01 4.14
C ALA A 105 -6.08 -9.00 2.62
N ALA A 106 -7.13 -9.67 2.16
CA ALA A 106 -7.52 -9.67 0.75
C ALA A 106 -7.89 -8.25 0.27
N PHE A 107 -8.67 -7.52 1.05
CA PHE A 107 -9.02 -6.13 0.76
C PHE A 107 -7.76 -5.25 0.68
N THR A 108 -6.86 -5.34 1.66
CA THR A 108 -5.61 -4.58 1.67
C THR A 108 -4.71 -4.95 0.48
N ALA A 109 -4.61 -6.24 0.14
CA ALA A 109 -3.83 -6.67 -1.03
C ALA A 109 -4.37 -6.05 -2.32
N LEU A 110 -5.69 -6.04 -2.52
CA LEU A 110 -6.33 -5.40 -3.68
C LEU A 110 -6.16 -3.88 -3.66
N LEU A 111 -6.27 -3.26 -2.48
CA LEU A 111 -6.09 -1.82 -2.30
C LEU A 111 -4.65 -1.35 -2.62
N VAL A 112 -3.67 -2.24 -2.49
CA VAL A 112 -2.29 -1.98 -2.90
C VAL A 112 -2.09 -2.33 -4.38
N LEU A 113 -2.53 -3.52 -4.80
CA LEU A 113 -2.21 -4.06 -6.13
C LEU A 113 -2.88 -3.28 -7.26
N ALA A 114 -4.17 -2.95 -7.12
CA ALA A 114 -4.90 -2.28 -8.19
C ALA A 114 -4.34 -0.88 -8.51
N PRO A 115 -4.17 0.05 -7.53
CA PRO A 115 -3.60 1.35 -7.82
C PRO A 115 -2.12 1.31 -8.20
N ALA A 116 -1.32 0.40 -7.61
CA ALA A 116 0.06 0.22 -8.03
C ALA A 116 0.15 -0.31 -9.47
N GLY A 117 -0.72 -1.24 -9.87
CA GLY A 117 -0.82 -1.73 -11.24
C GLY A 117 -1.17 -0.63 -12.24
N LEU A 118 -2.15 0.21 -11.94
CA LEU A 118 -2.46 1.39 -12.74
C LEU A 118 -1.28 2.36 -12.80
N GLY A 119 -0.60 2.58 -11.67
CA GLY A 119 0.61 3.38 -11.60
C GLY A 119 1.73 2.83 -12.50
N LEU A 120 1.95 1.52 -12.49
CA LEU A 120 2.94 0.86 -13.36
C LEU A 120 2.64 1.07 -14.85
N LEU A 121 1.38 1.01 -15.25
CA LEU A 121 0.95 1.26 -16.63
C LEU A 121 1.21 2.71 -17.02
N LEU A 122 0.78 3.65 -16.19
CA LEU A 122 0.99 5.08 -16.42
C LEU A 122 2.48 5.43 -16.46
N GLY A 123 3.26 4.96 -15.47
CA GLY A 123 4.70 5.21 -15.42
C GLY A 123 5.45 4.58 -16.60
N GLY A 124 5.03 3.39 -17.03
CA GLY A 124 5.61 2.71 -18.18
C GLY A 124 5.35 3.38 -19.53
N SER A 125 4.33 4.24 -19.62
CA SER A 125 4.05 5.05 -20.81
C SER A 125 4.85 6.35 -20.90
N LEU A 126 5.53 6.72 -19.80
CA LEU A 126 6.37 7.93 -19.77
C LEU A 126 7.71 7.67 -20.48
N PRO A 127 8.28 8.67 -21.19
CA PRO A 127 9.60 8.53 -21.81
C PRO A 127 10.68 8.23 -20.77
N ALA A 128 11.45 7.18 -20.96
CA ALA A 128 12.57 6.85 -20.07
C ALA A 128 13.67 7.94 -20.17
N ASP A 129 14.39 8.18 -19.07
CA ASP A 129 15.45 9.20 -19.00
C ASP A 129 16.57 8.99 -20.01
N ASP A 130 16.85 7.75 -20.39
CA ASP A 130 17.89 7.42 -21.40
C ASP A 130 17.57 7.99 -22.78
N GLN A 131 16.31 8.07 -23.17
CA GLN A 131 15.90 8.67 -24.44
C GLN A 131 16.06 10.20 -24.42
N ARG A 132 15.88 10.85 -23.28
CA ARG A 132 16.13 12.29 -23.11
C ARG A 132 17.61 12.64 -23.22
N ASN A 133 18.49 11.78 -22.70
CA ASN A 133 19.94 12.01 -22.76
C ASN A 133 20.49 11.74 -24.17
N ALA A 134 19.97 10.73 -24.86
CA ALA A 134 20.32 10.47 -26.26
C ALA A 134 19.89 11.61 -27.21
N ALA A 135 18.74 12.24 -26.97
CA ALA A 135 18.26 13.37 -27.75
C ALA A 135 19.03 14.68 -27.48
N LYS A 136 19.80 14.77 -26.38
CA LYS A 136 20.60 15.94 -26.01
C LYS A 136 22.07 15.88 -26.44
N SER A 137 22.55 14.74 -26.99
CA SER A 137 23.91 14.61 -27.50
C SER A 137 23.95 15.11 -28.96
N PRO A 138 24.41 16.36 -29.23
CA PRO A 138 24.64 16.81 -30.60
C PRO A 138 25.86 16.07 -31.15
N HIS A 139 25.74 15.55 -32.36
CA HIS A 139 26.85 15.02 -33.16
C HIS A 139 27.83 16.13 -33.50
#